data_bbb32c8c3fe5eb9ab4ca006822da38d3
#
_entry.id   bbb32c8c3fe5eb9ab4ca006822da38d3
#
_cell.length_a   1.000
_cell.length_b   1.000
_cell.length_c   1.000
_cell.angle_alpha   90.00
_cell.angle_beta   90.00
_cell.angle_gamma   90.00
#
_symmetry.space_group_name_H-M   'P 1'
#
loop_
_entity.id
_entity.type
_entity.pdbx_description
1 polymer ?
#
loop_
_entity_poly.entity_id
_entity_poly.type
_entity_poly.pdbx_seq_one_letter_code
_entity_poly.pdbx_strand_id
1 'polypeptide(L)'
;IDCRRIKMPTGNSKAFEVESDNPDDPDMEKELRGVILFTHKMNARWEGDYGGENRMPVCSSWDAKQGVELETGAVCNCDICEYNEFKANGEGKECKNTRRVYLMLDGRPFLYLLTVPPTSLKAVSKQLKHLISSGLPLTRMAVTFRLESAKSKSGKDYAKITVEKSGELTKDQGDLARSMREEIKRQYTTVAVDNDDYNVSSTGGGNAAPQTAQAADAQAADAPDSGFMEIPDGIEEGELPFD
;
A
#
# COMPACT_ATOMS: atom_id res chain seq x y z
N ILE A 1 -10.84 -9.45 -10.07
CA ILE A 1 -11.24 -9.35 -8.65
C ILE A 1 -11.87 -8.00 -8.44
N ASP A 2 -13.05 -7.97 -7.89
CA ASP A 2 -13.72 -6.76 -7.49
C ASP A 2 -13.34 -6.44 -6.03
N CYS A 3 -12.80 -5.23 -5.81
CA CYS A 3 -12.33 -4.79 -4.50
C CYS A 3 -12.85 -3.39 -4.23
N ARG A 4 -13.43 -3.18 -3.07
CA ARG A 4 -13.72 -1.84 -2.56
C ARG A 4 -12.44 -1.14 -2.15
N ARG A 5 -12.37 0.15 -2.36
CA ARG A 5 -11.17 0.93 -2.07
C ARG A 5 -11.18 1.48 -0.65
N ILE A 6 -9.98 1.50 -0.05
CA ILE A 6 -9.72 2.25 1.16
C ILE A 6 -8.72 3.33 0.80
N LYS A 7 -9.15 4.59 0.93
CA LYS A 7 -8.33 5.76 0.60
C LYS A 7 -7.67 6.34 1.86
N MET A 8 -6.47 6.82 1.67
CA MET A 8 -5.75 7.57 2.69
C MET A 8 -6.24 9.02 2.72
N PRO A 9 -6.38 9.62 3.91
CA PRO A 9 -6.76 11.02 3.99
C PRO A 9 -5.64 11.94 3.51
N THR A 10 -6.02 13.13 3.05
CA THR A 10 -5.07 14.22 2.81
C THR A 10 -4.66 14.89 4.13
N GLY A 11 -3.42 15.34 4.19
CA GLY A 11 -2.91 16.09 5.35
C GLY A 11 -2.86 15.24 6.62
N ASN A 12 -3.36 15.78 7.72
CA ASN A 12 -3.23 15.19 9.06
C ASN A 12 -4.52 14.53 9.57
N SER A 13 -5.47 14.20 8.71
CA SER A 13 -6.67 13.47 9.11
C SER A 13 -6.29 12.08 9.62
N LYS A 14 -7.01 11.59 10.63
CA LYS A 14 -6.79 10.27 11.26
C LYS A 14 -7.91 9.27 10.95
N ALA A 15 -8.63 9.47 9.86
CA ALA A 15 -9.67 8.55 9.44
C ALA A 15 -9.41 8.10 8.00
N PHE A 16 -9.51 6.80 7.78
CA PHE A 16 -9.55 6.22 6.45
C PHE A 16 -10.91 6.50 5.82
N GLU A 17 -10.92 6.69 4.52
CA GLU A 17 -12.14 6.74 3.73
C GLU A 17 -12.36 5.37 3.12
N VAL A 18 -13.41 4.70 3.55
CA VAL A 18 -13.75 3.34 3.14
C VAL A 18 -14.95 3.38 2.21
N GLU A 19 -14.79 2.85 1.01
CA GLU A 19 -15.87 2.78 0.04
C GLU A 19 -17.07 2.01 0.62
N SER A 20 -18.24 2.67 0.61
CA SER A 20 -19.51 2.15 1.08
C SER A 20 -20.39 1.66 -0.08
N ASP A 21 -21.63 1.28 0.21
CA ASP A 21 -22.64 0.98 -0.82
C ASP A 21 -23.10 2.24 -1.58
N ASN A 22 -22.90 3.41 -0.99
CA ASN A 22 -23.13 4.71 -1.62
C ASN A 22 -21.78 5.34 -2.01
N PRO A 23 -21.42 5.41 -3.31
CA PRO A 23 -20.15 5.98 -3.75
C PRO A 23 -19.94 7.44 -3.35
N ASP A 24 -21.03 8.20 -3.16
CA ASP A 24 -20.99 9.62 -2.80
C ASP A 24 -20.87 9.85 -1.28
N ASP A 25 -20.98 8.80 -0.47
CA ASP A 25 -20.95 8.88 0.99
C ASP A 25 -20.09 7.73 1.59
N PRO A 26 -18.77 7.83 1.47
CA PRO A 26 -17.86 6.83 2.01
C PRO A 26 -17.85 6.83 3.55
N ASP A 27 -17.62 5.68 4.14
CA ASP A 27 -17.48 5.56 5.59
C ASP A 27 -16.14 6.12 6.07
N MET A 28 -16.16 6.92 7.13
CA MET A 28 -14.96 7.46 7.75
C MET A 28 -14.55 6.63 8.96
N GLU A 29 -13.49 5.82 8.82
CA GLU A 29 -13.04 4.87 9.83
C GLU A 29 -11.71 5.29 10.45
N LYS A 30 -11.65 5.40 11.77
CA LYS A 30 -10.40 5.69 12.51
C LYS A 30 -9.50 4.48 12.63
N GLU A 31 -10.06 3.29 12.59
CA GLU A 31 -9.39 2.01 12.68
C GLU A 31 -9.98 1.04 11.66
N LEU A 32 -9.13 0.30 10.97
CA LEU A 32 -9.54 -0.80 10.13
C LEU A 32 -9.18 -2.10 10.84
N ARG A 33 -10.18 -2.87 11.24
CA ARG A 33 -9.99 -4.18 11.87
C ARG A 33 -10.36 -5.29 10.89
N GLY A 34 -9.56 -6.33 10.85
CA GLY A 34 -9.82 -7.45 9.95
C GLY A 34 -8.61 -8.34 9.76
N VAL A 35 -8.56 -9.04 8.64
CA VAL A 35 -7.49 -9.97 8.29
C VAL A 35 -6.82 -9.56 6.99
N ILE A 36 -5.48 -9.64 6.96
CA ILE A 36 -4.70 -9.48 5.72
C ILE A 36 -4.75 -10.79 4.95
N LEU A 37 -5.42 -10.78 3.81
CA LEU A 37 -5.49 -11.93 2.92
C LEU A 37 -4.26 -12.06 2.05
N PHE A 38 -3.84 -10.95 1.43
CA PHE A 38 -2.68 -10.91 0.56
C PHE A 38 -2.06 -9.51 0.56
N THR A 39 -0.77 -9.43 0.31
CA THR A 39 -0.08 -8.14 0.15
C THR A 39 1.11 -8.29 -0.79
N HIS A 40 1.36 -7.29 -1.62
CA HIS A 40 2.52 -7.24 -2.49
C HIS A 40 3.03 -5.80 -2.65
N LYS A 41 4.30 -5.65 -2.99
CA LYS A 41 4.86 -4.37 -3.40
C LYS A 41 4.45 -4.08 -4.84
N MET A 42 4.35 -2.82 -5.18
CA MET A 42 4.00 -2.36 -6.51
C MET A 42 4.73 -1.06 -6.80
N ASN A 43 5.13 -0.87 -8.04
CA ASN A 43 5.65 0.40 -8.52
C ASN A 43 4.78 0.89 -9.68
N ALA A 44 4.57 2.20 -9.74
CA ALA A 44 3.87 2.80 -10.86
C ALA A 44 4.39 4.22 -11.13
N ARG A 45 4.47 4.61 -12.41
CA ARG A 45 4.86 5.94 -12.86
C ARG A 45 3.77 6.55 -13.72
N TRP A 46 3.45 7.77 -13.43
CA TRP A 46 2.56 8.62 -14.24
C TRP A 46 3.36 9.73 -14.88
N GLU A 47 2.94 10.19 -16.05
CA GLU A 47 3.58 11.27 -16.76
C GLU A 47 2.91 12.61 -16.42
N GLY A 48 3.73 13.63 -16.15
CA GLY A 48 3.27 14.98 -15.80
C GLY A 48 2.76 15.11 -14.37
N ASP A 49 2.38 16.34 -14.02
CA ASP A 49 1.78 16.66 -12.73
C ASP A 49 0.36 16.11 -12.61
N TYR A 50 -0.02 15.74 -11.40
CA TYR A 50 -1.37 15.27 -11.11
C TYR A 50 -2.41 16.38 -11.38
N GLY A 51 -3.17 16.23 -12.49
CA GLY A 51 -4.20 17.19 -12.90
C GLY A 51 -5.61 16.90 -12.38
N GLY A 52 -5.78 15.94 -11.48
CA GLY A 52 -7.10 15.54 -10.96
C GLY A 52 -7.89 14.62 -11.90
N GLU A 53 -7.38 14.33 -13.09
CA GLU A 53 -7.99 13.39 -14.02
C GLU A 53 -7.57 11.96 -13.71
N ASN A 54 -8.46 11.01 -13.95
CA ASN A 54 -8.16 9.60 -13.80
C ASN A 54 -7.25 9.14 -14.96
N ARG A 55 -5.93 9.11 -14.70
CA ARG A 55 -4.93 8.73 -15.70
C ARG A 55 -4.37 7.35 -15.39
N MET A 56 -4.20 6.56 -16.43
CA MET A 56 -3.46 5.30 -16.32
C MET A 56 -1.96 5.60 -16.15
N PRO A 57 -1.24 4.78 -15.39
CA PRO A 57 0.21 4.92 -15.29
C PRO A 57 0.86 4.61 -16.65
N VAL A 58 1.94 5.31 -16.99
CA VAL A 58 2.72 5.01 -18.20
C VAL A 58 3.57 3.76 -18.02
N CYS A 59 3.92 3.40 -16.80
CA CYS A 59 4.62 2.17 -16.46
C CYS A 59 4.12 1.64 -15.13
N SER A 60 3.95 0.33 -15.02
CA SER A 60 3.55 -0.33 -13.77
C SER A 60 4.30 -1.64 -13.55
N SER A 61 4.52 -2.00 -12.30
CA SER A 61 5.15 -3.24 -11.87
C SER A 61 4.37 -3.86 -10.71
N TRP A 62 3.95 -5.09 -10.87
CA TRP A 62 3.15 -5.82 -9.89
C TRP A 62 3.97 -6.51 -8.80
N ASP A 63 5.28 -6.62 -8.99
CA ASP A 63 6.24 -7.24 -8.06
C ASP A 63 7.31 -6.27 -7.56
N ALA A 64 7.26 -5.01 -8.04
CA ALA A 64 8.26 -3.97 -7.83
C ALA A 64 9.66 -4.33 -8.38
N LYS A 65 9.76 -5.33 -9.27
CA LYS A 65 11.01 -5.79 -9.89
C LYS A 65 11.02 -5.59 -11.40
N GLN A 66 9.96 -6.00 -12.07
CA GLN A 66 9.81 -5.83 -13.52
C GLN A 66 8.65 -4.88 -13.82
N GLY A 67 8.96 -3.75 -14.44
CA GLY A 67 7.98 -2.79 -14.93
C GLY A 67 7.62 -3.07 -16.38
N VAL A 68 6.38 -2.77 -16.76
CA VAL A 68 5.90 -2.83 -18.13
C VAL A 68 5.36 -1.46 -18.50
N GLU A 69 5.88 -0.87 -19.56
CA GLU A 69 5.31 0.33 -20.16
C GLU A 69 3.97 0.01 -20.84
N LEU A 70 2.96 0.81 -20.52
CA LEU A 70 1.61 0.53 -20.98
C LEU A 70 1.46 0.72 -22.50
N GLU A 71 2.12 1.72 -23.07
CA GLU A 71 2.00 2.05 -24.50
C GLU A 71 2.81 1.13 -25.40
N THR A 72 4.05 0.84 -25.00
CA THR A 72 5.00 0.08 -25.82
C THR A 72 5.06 -1.41 -25.49
N GLY A 73 4.62 -1.80 -24.30
CA GLY A 73 4.82 -3.13 -23.75
C GLY A 73 6.28 -3.42 -23.37
N ALA A 74 7.15 -2.42 -23.39
CA ALA A 74 8.56 -2.59 -23.05
C ALA A 74 8.72 -2.97 -21.58
N VAL A 75 9.57 -3.96 -21.33
CA VAL A 75 9.87 -4.44 -19.98
C VAL A 75 11.14 -3.77 -19.46
N CYS A 76 11.09 -3.22 -18.28
CA CYS A 76 12.22 -2.60 -17.61
C CYS A 76 12.49 -3.23 -16.24
N ASN A 77 13.74 -3.20 -15.78
CA ASN A 77 14.11 -3.61 -14.43
C ASN A 77 13.97 -2.42 -13.47
N CYS A 78 13.08 -2.55 -12.47
CA CYS A 78 12.80 -1.48 -11.51
C CYS A 78 13.99 -1.14 -10.60
N ASP A 79 14.92 -2.08 -10.36
CA ASP A 79 16.06 -1.86 -9.45
C ASP A 79 17.11 -0.92 -10.03
N ILE A 80 17.19 -0.84 -11.37
CA ILE A 80 18.16 0.01 -12.09
C ILE A 80 17.46 1.09 -12.93
N CYS A 81 16.17 1.32 -12.71
CA CYS A 81 15.37 2.28 -13.45
C CYS A 81 15.63 3.70 -12.94
N GLU A 82 16.03 4.61 -13.82
CA GLU A 82 16.29 6.02 -13.50
C GLU A 82 15.10 6.72 -12.84
N TYR A 83 13.88 6.38 -13.23
CA TYR A 83 12.66 6.93 -12.62
C TYR A 83 12.39 6.41 -11.21
N ASN A 84 13.05 5.30 -10.81
CA ASN A 84 12.97 4.73 -9.48
C ASN A 84 14.12 5.19 -8.57
N GLU A 85 14.90 6.16 -8.98
CA GLU A 85 15.96 6.80 -8.18
C GLU A 85 15.50 8.13 -7.62
N PHE A 86 16.06 8.53 -6.47
CA PHE A 86 15.84 9.87 -5.92
C PHE A 86 16.58 10.90 -6.75
N LYS A 87 15.91 11.98 -7.11
CA LYS A 87 16.53 13.06 -7.85
C LYS A 87 17.58 13.78 -7.00
N ALA A 88 18.67 14.19 -7.64
CA ALA A 88 19.80 14.88 -6.98
C ALA A 88 19.41 16.23 -6.33
N ASN A 89 18.34 16.87 -6.82
CA ASN A 89 17.83 18.14 -6.30
C ASN A 89 16.98 18.00 -5.01
N GLY A 90 16.85 16.78 -4.48
CA GLY A 90 16.05 16.52 -3.28
C GLY A 90 14.58 16.27 -3.55
N GLU A 91 14.15 16.28 -4.81
CA GLU A 91 12.83 15.81 -5.20
C GLU A 91 12.73 14.29 -5.05
N GLY A 92 11.53 13.82 -4.78
CA GLY A 92 11.28 12.39 -4.67
C GLY A 92 11.44 11.64 -6.00
N LYS A 93 11.20 10.33 -5.94
CA LYS A 93 11.20 9.49 -7.12
C LYS A 93 9.99 9.81 -8.01
N GLU A 94 10.16 9.77 -9.33
CA GLU A 94 9.04 9.82 -10.26
C GLU A 94 8.20 8.56 -10.16
N CYS A 95 8.86 7.41 -10.09
CA CYS A 95 8.21 6.13 -9.86
C CYS A 95 7.76 6.02 -8.40
N LYS A 96 6.47 5.80 -8.19
CA LYS A 96 5.87 5.69 -6.85
C LYS A 96 5.91 4.24 -6.39
N ASN A 97 6.67 4.02 -5.33
CA ASN A 97 6.74 2.73 -4.69
C ASN A 97 5.61 2.62 -3.66
N THR A 98 4.76 1.65 -3.79
CA THR A 98 3.60 1.43 -2.93
C THR A 98 3.52 -0.05 -2.50
N ARG A 99 2.58 -0.34 -1.61
CA ARG A 99 2.22 -1.71 -1.24
C ARG A 99 0.71 -1.83 -1.24
N ARG A 100 0.19 -2.78 -1.97
CA ARG A 100 -1.22 -3.16 -1.92
C ARG A 100 -1.44 -4.17 -0.80
N VAL A 101 -2.51 -3.97 -0.03
CA VAL A 101 -2.94 -4.85 1.05
C VAL A 101 -4.40 -5.18 0.83
N TYR A 102 -4.67 -6.45 0.57
CA TYR A 102 -6.02 -6.99 0.41
C TYR A 102 -6.53 -7.42 1.77
N LEU A 103 -7.67 -6.86 2.16
CA LEU A 103 -8.25 -6.98 3.50
C LEU A 103 -9.67 -7.52 3.44
N MET A 104 -10.01 -8.35 4.39
CA MET A 104 -11.40 -8.60 4.78
C MET A 104 -11.62 -7.90 6.11
N LEU A 105 -12.51 -6.91 6.15
CA LEU A 105 -12.81 -6.15 7.35
C LEU A 105 -13.85 -6.86 8.21
N ASP A 106 -13.74 -6.70 9.53
CA ASP A 106 -14.67 -7.30 10.48
C ASP A 106 -16.11 -6.82 10.23
N GLY A 107 -17.02 -7.77 10.12
CA GLY A 107 -18.45 -7.48 9.90
C GLY A 107 -18.81 -7.01 8.49
N ARG A 108 -17.86 -6.97 7.55
CA ARG A 108 -18.10 -6.55 6.16
C ARG A 108 -17.83 -7.70 5.20
N PRO A 109 -18.77 -8.05 4.30
CA PRO A 109 -18.64 -9.22 3.42
C PRO A 109 -17.82 -8.97 2.14
N PHE A 110 -17.20 -7.81 2.00
CA PHE A 110 -16.49 -7.40 0.80
C PHE A 110 -14.98 -7.52 0.95
N LEU A 111 -14.31 -7.70 -0.18
CA LEU A 111 -12.85 -7.56 -0.27
C LEU A 111 -12.49 -6.08 -0.37
N TYR A 112 -11.56 -5.64 0.45
CA TYR A 112 -11.06 -4.27 0.46
C TYR A 112 -9.61 -4.21 0.02
N LEU A 113 -9.24 -3.15 -0.69
CA LEU A 113 -7.89 -2.86 -1.12
C LEU A 113 -7.40 -1.55 -0.51
N LEU A 114 -6.38 -1.65 0.34
CA LEU A 114 -5.65 -0.51 0.89
C LEU A 114 -4.32 -0.38 0.17
N THR A 115 -4.07 0.77 -0.46
CA THR A 115 -2.77 1.10 -1.02
C THR A 115 -1.96 1.92 -0.01
N VAL A 116 -0.87 1.33 0.46
CA VAL A 116 0.07 1.95 1.39
C VAL A 116 0.99 2.90 0.62
N PRO A 117 0.96 4.22 0.90
CA PRO A 117 1.76 5.20 0.19
C PRO A 117 3.25 5.11 0.56
N PRO A 118 4.15 5.71 -0.25
CA PRO A 118 5.59 5.72 0.01
C PRO A 118 5.96 6.19 1.42
N THR A 119 5.26 7.20 1.95
CA THR A 119 5.48 7.77 3.29
C THR A 119 5.25 6.78 4.44
N SER A 120 4.40 5.77 4.24
CA SER A 120 4.09 4.73 5.23
C SER A 120 4.77 3.39 4.95
N LEU A 121 5.36 3.22 3.76
CA LEU A 121 5.83 1.93 3.25
C LEU A 121 6.87 1.27 4.18
N LYS A 122 7.87 2.05 4.64
CA LYS A 122 8.92 1.53 5.55
C LYS A 122 8.33 1.06 6.88
N ALA A 123 7.44 1.85 7.47
CA ALA A 123 6.83 1.51 8.75
C ALA A 123 5.96 0.25 8.66
N VAL A 124 5.07 0.21 7.66
CA VAL A 124 4.19 -0.95 7.44
C VAL A 124 5.01 -2.19 7.12
N SER A 125 6.03 -2.09 6.26
CA SER A 125 6.90 -3.23 5.92
C SER A 125 7.63 -3.78 7.16
N LYS A 126 8.13 -2.92 8.05
CA LYS A 126 8.76 -3.33 9.32
C LYS A 126 7.75 -4.05 10.23
N GLN A 127 6.55 -3.51 10.36
CA GLN A 127 5.50 -4.08 11.20
C GLN A 127 5.01 -5.43 10.64
N LEU A 128 4.81 -5.54 9.32
CA LEU A 128 4.45 -6.81 8.68
C LEU A 128 5.53 -7.89 8.89
N LYS A 129 6.82 -7.54 8.72
CA LYS A 129 7.92 -8.46 9.03
C LYS A 129 7.87 -8.93 10.48
N HIS A 130 7.59 -8.02 11.43
CA HIS A 130 7.46 -8.37 12.85
C HIS A 130 6.26 -9.31 13.10
N LEU A 131 5.11 -9.06 12.46
CA LEU A 131 3.95 -9.95 12.57
C LEU A 131 4.27 -11.36 12.09
N ILE A 132 4.88 -11.47 10.90
CA ILE A 132 5.24 -12.78 10.31
C ILE A 132 6.29 -13.51 11.17
N SER A 133 7.23 -12.79 11.78
CA SER A 133 8.26 -13.38 12.65
C SER A 133 7.70 -14.03 13.93
N SER A 134 6.42 -13.81 14.26
CA SER A 134 5.74 -14.49 15.35
C SER A 134 5.43 -15.98 15.06
N GLY A 135 5.71 -16.46 13.83
CA GLY A 135 5.47 -17.86 13.42
C GLY A 135 4.01 -18.14 13.03
N LEU A 136 3.15 -17.14 13.07
CA LEU A 136 1.75 -17.30 12.66
C LEU A 136 1.54 -16.62 11.28
N PRO A 137 0.91 -17.29 10.29
CA PRO A 137 0.65 -16.66 9.00
C PRO A 137 -0.35 -15.51 9.14
N LEU A 138 -0.23 -14.49 8.27
CA LEU A 138 -1.12 -13.31 8.28
C LEU A 138 -2.61 -13.69 8.17
N THR A 139 -2.92 -14.77 7.46
CA THR A 139 -4.28 -15.31 7.33
C THR A 139 -4.85 -15.91 8.62
N ARG A 140 -4.03 -16.06 9.67
CA ARG A 140 -4.43 -16.51 10.99
C ARG A 140 -4.43 -15.39 12.04
N MET A 141 -4.11 -14.16 11.63
CA MET A 141 -4.04 -13.00 12.51
C MET A 141 -5.17 -12.03 12.21
N ALA A 142 -5.88 -11.61 13.26
CA ALA A 142 -6.63 -10.37 13.22
C ALA A 142 -5.65 -9.20 13.43
N VAL A 143 -5.77 -8.17 12.60
CA VAL A 143 -4.92 -6.98 12.64
C VAL A 143 -5.76 -5.72 12.73
N THR A 144 -5.15 -4.66 13.24
CA THR A 144 -5.76 -3.32 13.26
C THR A 144 -4.81 -2.34 12.60
N PHE A 145 -5.30 -1.63 11.59
CA PHE A 145 -4.61 -0.49 10.98
C PHE A 145 -5.10 0.80 11.61
N ARG A 146 -4.17 1.74 11.87
CA ARG A 146 -4.45 3.08 12.38
C ARG A 146 -3.65 4.13 11.63
N LEU A 147 -4.10 5.37 11.74
CA LEU A 147 -3.37 6.53 11.25
C LEU A 147 -2.78 7.32 12.42
N GLU A 148 -1.48 7.53 12.35
CA GLU A 148 -0.73 8.37 13.28
C GLU A 148 -0.29 9.65 12.60
N SER A 149 -0.26 10.76 13.33
CA SER A 149 0.35 12.00 12.85
C SER A 149 1.86 11.84 12.83
N ALA A 150 2.46 12.23 11.72
CA ALA A 150 3.91 12.33 11.57
C ALA A 150 4.28 13.67 10.95
N LYS A 151 5.53 14.09 11.15
CA LYS A 151 6.08 15.30 10.54
C LYS A 151 7.16 14.95 9.53
N SER A 152 7.09 15.58 8.39
CA SER A 152 8.13 15.52 7.38
C SER A 152 9.39 16.29 7.81
N LYS A 153 10.50 16.10 7.09
CA LYS A 153 11.70 16.92 7.28
C LYS A 153 11.45 18.41 7.02
N SER A 154 10.51 18.73 6.14
CA SER A 154 10.07 20.10 5.85
C SER A 154 9.08 20.66 6.88
N GLY A 155 8.74 19.90 7.93
CA GLY A 155 7.82 20.33 8.98
C GLY A 155 6.33 20.14 8.65
N LYS A 156 5.98 19.62 7.47
CA LYS A 156 4.59 19.35 7.09
C LYS A 156 4.05 18.14 7.84
N ASP A 157 2.84 18.26 8.36
CA ASP A 157 2.13 17.13 8.98
C ASP A 157 1.55 16.20 7.90
N TYR A 158 1.62 14.90 8.16
CA TYR A 158 0.99 13.87 7.32
C TYR A 158 0.50 12.69 8.15
N ALA A 159 -0.42 11.93 7.59
CA ALA A 159 -0.92 10.70 8.19
C ALA A 159 -0.03 9.52 7.79
N LYS A 160 0.41 8.74 8.77
CA LYS A 160 1.24 7.56 8.60
C LYS A 160 0.46 6.32 9.04
N ILE A 161 0.44 5.29 8.21
CA ILE A 161 -0.19 4.02 8.55
C ILE A 161 0.67 3.24 9.54
N THR A 162 0.00 2.68 10.55
CA THR A 162 0.55 1.66 11.45
C THR A 162 -0.34 0.42 11.41
N VAL A 163 0.24 -0.76 11.63
CA VAL A 163 -0.47 -2.04 11.71
C VAL A 163 0.02 -2.85 12.90
N GLU A 164 -0.91 -3.42 13.65
CA GLU A 164 -0.60 -4.26 14.81
C GLU A 164 -1.51 -5.50 14.84
N LYS A 165 -1.03 -6.58 15.48
CA LYS A 165 -1.86 -7.75 15.76
C LYS A 165 -2.89 -7.39 16.83
N SER A 166 -4.15 -7.64 16.55
CA SER A 166 -5.28 -7.42 17.48
C SER A 166 -5.89 -8.73 18.01
N GLY A 167 -5.52 -9.86 17.42
CA GLY A 167 -6.03 -11.16 17.85
C GLY A 167 -5.57 -12.31 16.96
N GLU A 168 -6.15 -13.48 17.21
CA GLU A 168 -5.97 -14.67 16.38
C GLU A 168 -7.31 -15.16 15.87
N LEU A 169 -7.33 -15.63 14.64
CA LEU A 169 -8.50 -16.23 14.01
C LEU A 169 -8.67 -17.67 14.48
N THR A 170 -9.90 -18.13 14.55
CA THR A 170 -10.21 -19.56 14.70
C THR A 170 -9.66 -20.33 13.49
N LYS A 171 -9.56 -21.65 13.64
CA LYS A 171 -9.11 -22.51 12.53
C LYS A 171 -9.97 -22.30 11.28
N ASP A 172 -11.29 -22.33 11.41
CA ASP A 172 -12.21 -22.20 10.28
C ASP A 172 -12.10 -20.83 9.59
N GLN A 173 -11.98 -19.76 10.37
CA GLN A 173 -11.74 -18.41 9.83
C GLN A 173 -10.40 -18.32 9.10
N GLY A 174 -9.35 -18.92 9.65
CA GLY A 174 -8.03 -18.95 9.02
C GLY A 174 -8.00 -19.77 7.72
N ASP A 175 -8.72 -20.89 7.69
CA ASP A 175 -8.82 -21.74 6.49
C ASP A 175 -9.61 -21.02 5.39
N LEU A 176 -10.67 -20.30 5.73
CA LEU A 176 -11.39 -19.42 4.80
C LEU A 176 -10.48 -18.32 4.26
N ALA A 177 -9.78 -17.61 5.14
CA ALA A 177 -8.85 -16.55 4.75
C ALA A 177 -7.73 -17.08 3.82
N ARG A 178 -7.20 -18.27 4.08
CA ARG A 178 -6.21 -18.95 3.22
C ARG A 178 -6.79 -19.26 1.84
N SER A 179 -8.01 -19.78 1.77
CA SER A 179 -8.68 -20.05 0.49
C SER A 179 -8.86 -18.77 -0.34
N MET A 180 -9.31 -17.68 0.29
CA MET A 180 -9.45 -16.38 -0.36
C MET A 180 -8.10 -15.82 -0.82
N ARG A 181 -7.05 -15.98 -0.02
CA ARG A 181 -5.69 -15.59 -0.39
C ARG A 181 -5.24 -16.26 -1.69
N GLU A 182 -5.42 -17.57 -1.82
CA GLU A 182 -5.03 -18.30 -3.03
C GLU A 182 -5.81 -17.83 -4.27
N GLU A 183 -7.05 -17.43 -4.11
CA GLU A 183 -7.83 -16.83 -5.20
C GLU A 183 -7.28 -15.47 -5.60
N ILE A 184 -6.97 -14.62 -4.62
CA ILE A 184 -6.38 -13.30 -4.86
C ILE A 184 -5.02 -13.45 -5.55
N LYS A 185 -4.15 -14.37 -5.11
CA LYS A 185 -2.83 -14.63 -5.72
C LYS A 185 -2.91 -14.99 -7.21
N ARG A 186 -3.97 -15.65 -7.64
CA ARG A 186 -4.16 -16.00 -9.05
C ARG A 186 -4.56 -14.80 -9.92
N GLN A 187 -5.16 -13.77 -9.33
CA GLN A 187 -5.82 -12.70 -10.06
C GLN A 187 -5.36 -11.29 -9.71
N TYR A 188 -4.45 -11.10 -8.75
CA TYR A 188 -4.10 -9.74 -8.26
C TYR A 188 -3.55 -8.82 -9.37
N THR A 189 -2.95 -9.38 -10.41
CA THR A 189 -2.44 -8.62 -11.56
C THR A 189 -3.53 -8.13 -12.51
N THR A 190 -4.78 -8.59 -12.34
CA THR A 190 -5.92 -8.10 -13.12
C THR A 190 -6.58 -6.87 -12.51
N VAL A 191 -6.25 -6.54 -11.25
CA VAL A 191 -6.78 -5.35 -10.56
C VAL A 191 -6.11 -4.11 -11.10
N ALA A 192 -6.84 -3.24 -11.78
CA ALA A 192 -6.30 -2.05 -12.43
C ALA A 192 -5.40 -1.22 -11.49
N VAL A 193 -4.35 -0.65 -12.06
CA VAL A 193 -3.54 0.37 -11.42
C VAL A 193 -4.04 1.72 -11.90
N ASP A 194 -4.62 2.49 -11.03
CA ASP A 194 -5.20 3.78 -11.32
C ASP A 194 -4.73 4.86 -10.33
N ASN A 195 -5.20 6.08 -10.50
CA ASN A 195 -4.86 7.16 -9.59
C ASN A 195 -5.41 6.97 -8.18
N ASP A 196 -6.46 6.17 -7.99
CA ASP A 196 -7.00 5.89 -6.66
C ASP A 196 -6.04 5.07 -5.79
N ASP A 197 -5.15 4.29 -6.41
CA ASP A 197 -4.05 3.63 -5.70
C ASP A 197 -3.04 4.64 -5.13
N TYR A 198 -3.06 5.86 -5.63
CA TYR A 198 -2.10 6.89 -5.31
C TYR A 198 -2.73 8.10 -4.62
N ASN A 199 -4.06 8.26 -4.76
CA ASN A 199 -4.75 9.43 -4.26
C ASN A 199 -4.96 9.40 -2.75
N VAL A 200 -4.67 10.53 -2.23
CA VAL A 200 -4.98 10.97 -0.89
C VAL A 200 -6.37 11.60 -0.93
N SER A 201 -7.30 11.15 -0.11
CA SER A 201 -8.68 11.67 -0.09
C SER A 201 -8.74 13.19 -0.04
N SER A 202 -9.49 13.78 -0.93
CA SER A 202 -9.79 15.22 -0.91
C SER A 202 -11.09 15.50 -0.12
N THR A 203 -11.18 15.10 1.13
CA THR A 203 -12.29 15.49 1.98
C THR A 203 -12.11 16.95 2.42
N GLY A 204 -12.73 17.86 1.71
CA GLY A 204 -12.77 19.28 2.08
C GLY A 204 -12.98 20.15 0.86
N GLY A 205 -14.25 20.55 0.62
CA GLY A 205 -14.57 21.54 -0.40
C GLY A 205 -13.82 22.84 -0.16
N GLY A 206 -12.88 23.12 -1.03
CA GLY A 206 -12.13 24.37 -1.10
C GLY A 206 -11.12 24.22 -2.22
N ASN A 207 -11.15 25.15 -3.15
CA ASN A 207 -10.18 25.31 -4.23
C ASN A 207 -8.73 25.20 -3.69
N ALA A 208 -8.23 23.98 -3.52
CA ALA A 208 -6.82 23.73 -3.37
C ALA A 208 -6.27 23.52 -4.77
N ALA A 209 -5.43 24.44 -5.20
CA ALA A 209 -4.54 24.20 -6.33
C ALA A 209 -3.87 22.82 -6.16
N PRO A 210 -3.59 22.10 -7.24
CA PRO A 210 -2.99 20.78 -7.18
C PRO A 210 -1.70 20.89 -6.36
N GLN A 211 -1.79 20.44 -5.11
CA GLN A 211 -0.58 20.24 -4.34
C GLN A 211 0.06 19.01 -4.96
N THR A 212 1.08 19.24 -5.76
CA THR A 212 2.06 18.21 -6.08
C THR A 212 2.29 17.42 -4.80
N ALA A 213 1.90 16.15 -4.80
CA ALA A 213 2.31 15.25 -3.76
C ALA A 213 3.84 15.24 -3.84
N GLN A 214 4.44 16.17 -3.11
CA GLN A 214 5.88 16.27 -3.05
C GLN A 214 6.36 15.01 -2.36
N ALA A 215 6.79 14.08 -3.18
CA ALA A 215 7.52 12.90 -2.77
C ALA A 215 8.83 13.25 -2.03
N ALA A 216 9.04 14.51 -1.70
CA ALA A 216 10.15 15.01 -0.95
C ALA A 216 10.35 14.36 0.43
N ASP A 217 9.29 13.74 0.97
CA ASP A 217 9.34 13.16 2.30
C ASP A 217 9.79 11.70 2.36
N ALA A 218 9.90 11.04 1.21
CA ALA A 218 10.51 9.72 1.16
C ALA A 218 12.03 9.72 1.42
N GLN A 219 12.64 10.89 1.49
CA GLN A 219 14.08 11.05 1.79
C GLN A 219 14.42 10.96 3.29
N ALA A 220 13.45 10.79 4.15
CA ALA A 220 13.71 10.67 5.58
C ALA A 220 14.20 9.28 5.95
N ALA A 221 15.07 8.68 5.22
CA ALA A 221 15.81 7.55 5.72
C ALA A 221 16.98 7.22 4.83
N ASP A 222 17.96 7.17 5.52
CA ASP A 222 19.02 6.20 5.62
C ASP A 222 20.27 6.47 4.82
N ALA A 223 21.23 6.77 5.66
CA ALA A 223 22.54 6.14 5.54
C ALA A 223 22.35 4.62 5.47
N PRO A 224 23.15 3.89 4.70
CA PRO A 224 23.03 2.46 4.56
C PRO A 224 23.20 1.82 5.94
N ASP A 225 22.16 1.21 6.46
CA ASP A 225 22.29 0.25 7.55
C ASP A 225 22.92 -1.01 6.93
N SER A 226 24.24 -0.99 6.95
CA SER A 226 25.07 -2.10 6.55
C SER A 226 24.92 -3.19 7.60
N GLY A 227 24.13 -4.19 7.34
CA GLY A 227 24.28 -5.41 8.11
C GLY A 227 23.09 -6.26 8.43
N PHE A 228 21.91 -6.02 7.90
CA PHE A 228 20.81 -6.95 8.06
C PHE A 228 20.49 -7.63 6.73
N MET A 229 20.61 -8.97 6.71
CA MET A 229 20.20 -9.77 5.56
C MET A 229 18.78 -9.39 5.16
N GLU A 230 18.63 -8.88 3.94
CA GLU A 230 17.32 -8.79 3.31
C GLU A 230 16.76 -10.20 3.20
N ILE A 231 15.67 -10.46 3.90
CA ILE A 231 14.88 -11.66 3.61
C ILE A 231 14.39 -11.47 2.18
N PRO A 232 14.70 -12.39 1.25
CA PRO A 232 14.23 -12.27 -0.14
C PRO A 232 12.73 -12.08 -0.16
N ASP A 233 12.24 -11.13 -0.93
CA ASP A 233 10.81 -10.83 -1.10
C ASP A 233 9.99 -11.99 -1.72
N GLY A 234 10.52 -13.16 -1.79
CA GLY A 234 9.95 -14.38 -2.34
C GLY A 234 9.84 -15.54 -1.36
N ILE A 235 10.07 -15.34 -0.07
CA ILE A 235 9.73 -16.40 0.89
C ILE A 235 8.21 -16.40 1.01
N GLU A 236 7.62 -17.34 0.29
CA GLU A 236 6.22 -17.69 0.46
C GLU A 236 6.03 -18.27 1.85
N GLU A 237 4.89 -17.96 2.48
CA GLU A 237 4.55 -18.43 3.84
C GLU A 237 4.53 -19.98 3.98
N GLY A 238 4.66 -20.73 2.88
CA GLY A 238 4.73 -22.19 2.83
C GLY A 238 6.15 -22.77 2.81
N GLU A 239 7.18 -21.94 2.76
CA GLU A 239 8.58 -22.41 2.77
C GLU A 239 9.26 -22.29 4.14
N LEU A 240 8.53 -21.88 5.16
CA LEU A 240 9.05 -21.93 6.53
C LEU A 240 8.99 -23.39 7.02
N PRO A 241 10.08 -23.91 7.62
CA PRO A 241 10.20 -25.32 7.98
C PRO A 241 9.35 -25.76 9.17
N PHE A 242 8.26 -25.08 9.43
CA PHE A 242 7.35 -25.37 10.55
C PHE A 242 5.88 -25.31 10.06
N ASP A 243 5.49 -26.31 9.29
CA ASP A 243 4.09 -26.69 9.11
C ASP A 243 3.62 -27.59 10.25
#